data_edb4ab9bc9657a8d4afac3e7d2376ca1
#
_entry.id   edb4ab9bc9657a8d4afac3e7d2376ca1
#
_cell.length_a   1.000
_cell.length_b   1.000
_cell.length_c   1.000
_cell.angle_alpha   90.00
_cell.angle_beta   90.00
_cell.angle_gamma   90.00
#
_symmetry.space_group_name_H-M   'P 1'
#
loop_
_entity.id
_entity.type
_entity.pdbx_description
1 polymer ?
#
loop_
_entity_poly.entity_id
_entity_poly.type
_entity_poly.pdbx_seq_one_letter_code
_entity_poly.pdbx_strand_id
1 'polypeptide(L)'
;MRPPNWFSLTGFCMTDAELAAHLAECAGKILLEVRASGMFEGKALGNAGDETANQFLCHALRHQRPDDGLLSEESRDTSERLSKERVWIVDPVDGTREYGEERSDWAVHVALCVDGRPEVGAVALPGLGKVLCTGKPGELPEMAAKPRMVVSRTRPAAEAMAVAEALGAELVPMGSAGAKAMAVVRGEAEIYLHTGGQYEWDSAAPVAVALAHGLHASRIDGSPLVYNQADTYMPDLLICRSEYAETVLAEVAKLTA
;
A
#
# COMPACT_ATOMS: atom_id res chain seq x y z
N MET A 1 -26.51 -43.15 -8.61
CA MET A 1 -26.37 -42.17 -7.49
C MET A 1 -25.77 -40.90 -8.05
N ARG A 2 -26.49 -39.78 -8.04
CA ARG A 2 -25.93 -38.46 -8.41
C ARG A 2 -25.14 -37.98 -7.21
N PRO A 3 -23.95 -37.35 -7.40
CA PRO A 3 -23.21 -36.75 -6.28
C PRO A 3 -24.01 -35.58 -5.69
N PRO A 4 -23.91 -35.33 -4.37
CA PRO A 4 -24.65 -34.27 -3.73
C PRO A 4 -24.18 -32.90 -4.26
N ASN A 5 -25.17 -32.05 -4.53
CA ASN A 5 -25.03 -30.72 -5.09
C ASN A 5 -24.49 -29.75 -4.02
N TRP A 6 -23.17 -29.71 -3.82
CA TRP A 6 -22.51 -28.82 -2.87
C TRP A 6 -22.26 -27.39 -3.43
N PHE A 7 -22.61 -27.16 -4.71
CA PHE A 7 -22.38 -25.87 -5.39
C PHE A 7 -23.68 -25.17 -5.76
N SER A 8 -24.53 -24.92 -4.75
CA SER A 8 -25.48 -23.82 -4.81
C SER A 8 -25.17 -22.86 -3.67
N LEU A 9 -24.01 -22.28 -3.71
CA LEU A 9 -23.74 -21.02 -3.04
C LEU A 9 -24.39 -19.93 -3.91
N THR A 10 -25.57 -19.50 -3.51
CA THR A 10 -26.14 -18.21 -3.87
C THR A 10 -25.02 -17.18 -3.78
N GLY A 11 -24.63 -16.58 -4.91
CA GLY A 11 -23.44 -15.75 -5.04
C GLY A 11 -23.40 -14.67 -3.96
N PHE A 12 -22.51 -14.83 -3.02
CA PHE A 12 -22.00 -13.73 -2.21
C PHE A 12 -21.12 -12.89 -3.15
N CYS A 13 -21.73 -11.93 -3.82
CA CYS A 13 -20.98 -10.96 -4.61
C CYS A 13 -20.34 -9.98 -3.60
N MET A 14 -19.05 -10.22 -3.28
CA MET A 14 -18.27 -9.28 -2.48
C MET A 14 -18.22 -7.94 -3.21
N THR A 15 -18.40 -6.85 -2.47
CA THR A 15 -18.05 -5.52 -2.95
C THR A 15 -16.55 -5.45 -3.23
N ASP A 16 -16.11 -4.48 -4.02
CA ASP A 16 -14.68 -4.34 -4.35
C ASP A 16 -13.83 -4.09 -3.10
N ALA A 17 -14.36 -3.34 -2.13
CA ALA A 17 -13.67 -3.10 -0.86
C ALA A 17 -13.56 -4.39 0.01
N GLU A 18 -14.60 -5.21 0.04
CA GLU A 18 -14.56 -6.51 0.73
C GLU A 18 -13.59 -7.47 0.02
N LEU A 19 -13.59 -7.48 -1.32
CA LEU A 19 -12.68 -8.30 -2.11
C LEU A 19 -11.23 -7.89 -1.88
N ALA A 20 -10.91 -6.59 -1.94
CA ALA A 20 -9.57 -6.07 -1.69
C ALA A 20 -9.06 -6.49 -0.30
N ALA A 21 -9.87 -6.26 0.73
CA ALA A 21 -9.52 -6.61 2.11
C ALA A 21 -9.31 -8.12 2.28
N HIS A 22 -10.21 -8.94 1.71
CA HIS A 22 -10.11 -10.39 1.79
C HIS A 22 -8.87 -10.94 1.06
N LEU A 23 -8.57 -10.42 -0.13
CA LEU A 23 -7.39 -10.83 -0.89
C LEU A 23 -6.09 -10.45 -0.19
N ALA A 24 -6.00 -9.22 0.31
CA ALA A 24 -4.82 -8.77 1.06
C ALA A 24 -4.60 -9.61 2.34
N GLU A 25 -5.67 -9.92 3.08
CA GLU A 25 -5.60 -10.78 4.26
C GLU A 25 -5.16 -12.20 3.92
N CYS A 26 -5.75 -12.81 2.90
CA CYS A 26 -5.41 -14.17 2.47
C CYS A 26 -3.96 -14.25 1.98
N ALA A 27 -3.52 -13.31 1.14
CA ALA A 27 -2.12 -13.24 0.69
C ALA A 27 -1.16 -13.10 1.89
N GLY A 28 -1.50 -12.24 2.85
CA GLY A 28 -0.72 -12.09 4.08
C GLY A 28 -0.59 -13.39 4.88
N LYS A 29 -1.65 -14.17 5.00
CA LYS A 29 -1.63 -15.50 5.67
C LYS A 29 -0.74 -16.49 4.91
N ILE A 30 -0.86 -16.53 3.58
CA ILE A 30 -0.01 -17.38 2.71
C ILE A 30 1.46 -17.03 2.94
N LEU A 31 1.80 -15.76 2.95
CA LEU A 31 3.18 -15.29 3.17
C LEU A 31 3.72 -15.70 4.55
N LEU A 32 2.90 -15.63 5.60
CA LEU A 32 3.30 -16.11 6.92
C LEU A 32 3.56 -17.61 6.93
N GLU A 33 2.76 -18.43 6.23
CA GLU A 33 2.98 -19.87 6.08
C GLU A 33 4.25 -20.17 5.27
N VAL A 34 4.51 -19.43 4.17
CA VAL A 34 5.75 -19.57 3.40
C VAL A 34 6.96 -19.30 4.29
N ARG A 35 6.94 -18.24 5.08
CA ARG A 35 7.99 -17.90 6.06
C ARG A 35 8.14 -18.98 7.11
N ALA A 36 7.04 -19.43 7.71
CA ALA A 36 7.04 -20.44 8.78
C ALA A 36 7.50 -21.82 8.32
N SER A 37 7.46 -22.09 7.00
CA SER A 37 7.93 -23.37 6.44
C SER A 37 9.42 -23.63 6.70
N GLY A 38 10.22 -22.58 6.90
CA GLY A 38 11.67 -22.66 7.08
C GLY A 38 12.44 -23.18 5.86
N MET A 39 11.78 -23.23 4.68
CA MET A 39 12.41 -23.73 3.44
C MET A 39 13.28 -22.69 2.74
N PHE A 40 13.08 -21.42 3.02
CA PHE A 40 13.75 -20.29 2.38
C PHE A 40 14.25 -19.28 3.41
N GLU A 41 15.35 -18.60 3.11
CA GLU A 41 15.93 -17.56 3.95
C GLU A 41 16.34 -16.35 3.13
N GLY A 42 16.36 -15.17 3.74
CA GLY A 42 16.86 -13.93 3.15
C GLY A 42 16.22 -13.64 1.80
N LYS A 43 17.04 -13.41 0.76
CA LYS A 43 16.56 -13.09 -0.58
C LYS A 43 15.71 -14.21 -1.21
N ALA A 44 16.04 -15.48 -0.92
CA ALA A 44 15.26 -16.60 -1.46
C ALA A 44 13.84 -16.64 -0.84
N LEU A 45 13.71 -16.29 0.44
CA LEU A 45 12.43 -16.13 1.09
C LEU A 45 11.62 -14.97 0.47
N GLY A 46 12.27 -13.83 0.23
CA GLY A 46 11.66 -12.71 -0.48
C GLY A 46 11.06 -13.15 -1.81
N ASN A 47 11.88 -13.69 -2.69
CA ASN A 47 11.45 -14.13 -4.02
C ASN A 47 10.30 -15.18 -3.95
N ALA A 48 10.38 -16.15 -3.03
CA ALA A 48 9.34 -17.15 -2.86
C ALA A 48 8.02 -16.53 -2.39
N GLY A 49 8.08 -15.52 -1.53
CA GLY A 49 6.93 -14.75 -1.08
C GLY A 49 6.28 -14.00 -2.23
N ASP A 50 7.06 -13.20 -2.95
CA ASP A 50 6.61 -12.42 -4.10
C ASP A 50 5.90 -13.29 -5.14
N GLU A 51 6.54 -14.37 -5.60
CA GLU A 51 5.96 -15.27 -6.57
C GLU A 51 4.65 -15.91 -6.09
N THR A 52 4.62 -16.39 -4.84
CA THR A 52 3.45 -17.09 -4.30
C THR A 52 2.27 -16.13 -4.12
N ALA A 53 2.50 -14.97 -3.53
CA ALA A 53 1.44 -13.98 -3.31
C ALA A 53 0.95 -13.40 -4.64
N ASN A 54 1.85 -13.12 -5.58
CA ASN A 54 1.50 -12.63 -6.92
C ASN A 54 0.59 -13.61 -7.66
N GLN A 55 0.94 -14.89 -7.69
CA GLN A 55 0.10 -15.91 -8.35
C GLN A 55 -1.30 -15.97 -7.74
N PHE A 56 -1.40 -15.96 -6.42
CA PHE A 56 -2.69 -15.96 -5.74
C PHE A 56 -3.52 -14.72 -6.09
N LEU A 57 -2.96 -13.51 -5.90
CA LEU A 57 -3.67 -12.25 -6.11
C LEU A 57 -4.11 -12.08 -7.56
N CYS A 58 -3.20 -12.26 -8.51
CA CYS A 58 -3.48 -12.08 -9.93
C CYS A 58 -4.51 -13.09 -10.44
N HIS A 59 -4.43 -14.37 -10.01
CA HIS A 59 -5.40 -15.38 -10.41
C HIS A 59 -6.79 -15.08 -9.85
N ALA A 60 -6.86 -14.73 -8.58
CA ALA A 60 -8.13 -14.40 -7.91
C ALA A 60 -8.81 -13.18 -8.54
N LEU A 61 -8.06 -12.10 -8.80
CA LEU A 61 -8.59 -10.88 -9.43
C LEU A 61 -9.11 -11.15 -10.84
N ARG A 62 -8.35 -11.84 -11.69
CA ARG A 62 -8.80 -12.22 -13.04
C ARG A 62 -10.06 -13.08 -13.02
N HIS A 63 -10.25 -13.91 -11.99
CA HIS A 63 -11.45 -14.74 -11.84
C HIS A 63 -12.64 -13.95 -11.32
N GLN A 64 -12.42 -13.06 -10.33
CA GLN A 64 -13.49 -12.32 -9.66
C GLN A 64 -13.91 -11.05 -10.42
N ARG A 65 -13.00 -10.45 -11.21
CA ARG A 65 -13.21 -9.21 -11.95
C ARG A 65 -12.60 -9.32 -13.36
N PRO A 66 -13.12 -10.23 -14.21
CA PRO A 66 -12.50 -10.56 -15.51
C PRO A 66 -12.47 -9.40 -16.50
N ASP A 67 -13.32 -8.39 -16.33
CA ASP A 67 -13.41 -7.25 -17.22
C ASP A 67 -12.52 -6.07 -16.82
N ASP A 68 -11.97 -6.09 -15.59
CA ASP A 68 -11.08 -5.05 -15.06
C ASP A 68 -9.64 -5.24 -15.56
N GLY A 69 -8.87 -4.15 -15.61
CA GLY A 69 -7.44 -4.18 -15.84
C GLY A 69 -6.69 -4.67 -14.59
N LEU A 70 -5.44 -5.06 -14.77
CA LEU A 70 -4.57 -5.52 -13.67
C LEU A 70 -3.13 -5.08 -13.91
N LEU A 71 -2.57 -4.41 -12.92
CA LEU A 71 -1.15 -4.08 -12.80
C LEU A 71 -0.60 -4.73 -11.53
N SER A 72 0.50 -5.44 -11.64
CA SER A 72 1.21 -6.03 -10.50
C SER A 72 2.70 -5.80 -10.66
N GLU A 73 3.40 -5.54 -9.55
CA GLU A 73 4.85 -5.43 -9.52
C GLU A 73 5.53 -6.64 -10.17
N GLU A 74 5.09 -7.85 -9.82
CA GLU A 74 5.72 -9.12 -10.19
C GLU A 74 5.18 -9.73 -11.49
N SER A 75 4.34 -9.00 -12.23
CA SER A 75 3.78 -9.47 -13.49
C SER A 75 4.17 -8.57 -14.65
N ARG A 76 4.43 -9.20 -15.81
CA ARG A 76 4.67 -8.42 -17.02
C ARG A 76 3.43 -7.57 -17.37
N ASP A 77 3.61 -6.28 -17.45
CA ASP A 77 2.59 -5.35 -17.92
C ASP A 77 2.40 -5.52 -19.44
N THR A 78 1.15 -5.71 -19.86
CA THR A 78 0.75 -5.82 -21.28
C THR A 78 0.21 -4.52 -21.85
N SER A 79 0.11 -3.48 -21.05
CA SER A 79 -0.50 -2.18 -21.38
C SER A 79 -1.99 -2.24 -21.74
N GLU A 80 -2.64 -3.40 -21.73
CA GLU A 80 -4.09 -3.54 -21.97
C GLU A 80 -4.91 -2.77 -20.92
N ARG A 81 -4.39 -2.68 -19.70
CA ARG A 81 -5.00 -1.93 -18.58
C ARG A 81 -5.20 -0.45 -18.91
N LEU A 82 -4.38 0.15 -19.79
CA LEU A 82 -4.44 1.57 -20.14
C LEU A 82 -5.75 1.94 -20.86
N SER A 83 -6.43 0.96 -21.43
CA SER A 83 -7.76 1.13 -22.06
C SER A 83 -8.93 0.87 -21.12
N LYS A 84 -8.66 0.53 -19.85
CA LYS A 84 -9.68 0.17 -18.88
C LYS A 84 -9.94 1.32 -17.90
N GLU A 85 -11.21 1.59 -17.65
CA GLU A 85 -11.68 2.53 -16.63
C GLU A 85 -11.31 2.04 -15.22
N ARG A 86 -11.43 0.73 -15.00
CA ARG A 86 -11.22 0.06 -13.72
C ARG A 86 -9.95 -0.80 -13.78
N VAL A 87 -9.00 -0.52 -12.90
CA VAL A 87 -7.70 -1.23 -12.87
C VAL A 87 -7.33 -1.59 -11.44
N TRP A 88 -7.13 -2.87 -11.21
CA TRP A 88 -6.53 -3.36 -9.97
C TRP A 88 -5.02 -3.18 -10.01
N ILE A 89 -4.47 -2.63 -8.94
CA ILE A 89 -3.03 -2.41 -8.77
C ILE A 89 -2.61 -3.12 -7.49
N VAL A 90 -1.66 -4.04 -7.59
CA VAL A 90 -1.24 -4.87 -6.46
C VAL A 90 0.28 -4.87 -6.28
N ASP A 91 0.69 -4.86 -5.02
CA ASP A 91 2.04 -5.19 -4.59
C ASP A 91 1.94 -6.44 -3.70
N PRO A 92 2.45 -7.57 -4.17
CA PRO A 92 2.36 -8.84 -3.45
C PRO A 92 3.12 -8.83 -2.13
N VAL A 93 4.29 -8.18 -2.06
CA VAL A 93 5.10 -8.03 -0.84
C VAL A 93 5.83 -6.70 -0.83
N ASP A 94 5.13 -5.62 -0.49
CA ASP A 94 5.80 -4.34 -0.21
C ASP A 94 6.76 -4.49 0.98
N GLY A 95 8.03 -4.32 0.70
CA GLY A 95 9.09 -4.61 1.65
C GLY A 95 9.58 -6.05 1.60
N THR A 96 9.82 -6.59 0.39
CA THR A 96 10.39 -7.92 0.16
C THR A 96 11.66 -8.17 0.98
N ARG A 97 12.48 -7.13 1.14
CA ARG A 97 13.67 -7.19 2.00
C ARG A 97 13.31 -7.38 3.46
N GLU A 98 12.37 -6.60 3.98
CA GLU A 98 11.90 -6.68 5.36
C GLU A 98 11.25 -8.05 5.64
N TYR A 99 10.50 -8.56 4.67
CA TYR A 99 9.93 -9.90 4.72
C TYR A 99 11.03 -10.98 4.77
N GLY A 100 12.05 -10.89 3.91
CA GLY A 100 13.19 -11.80 3.90
C GLY A 100 14.09 -11.71 5.13
N GLU A 101 14.15 -10.54 5.81
CA GLU A 101 14.84 -10.31 7.08
C GLU A 101 13.98 -10.72 8.29
N GLU A 102 12.82 -11.36 8.10
CA GLU A 102 11.87 -11.80 9.12
C GLU A 102 11.34 -10.66 10.01
N ARG A 103 11.33 -9.45 9.50
CA ARG A 103 10.79 -8.27 10.19
C ARG A 103 9.26 -8.27 10.14
N SER A 104 8.65 -7.31 10.83
CA SER A 104 7.20 -7.09 10.85
C SER A 104 6.71 -5.91 10.01
N ASP A 105 7.63 -5.03 9.55
CA ASP A 105 7.34 -3.81 8.81
C ASP A 105 7.34 -4.03 7.28
N TRP A 106 6.45 -4.90 6.82
CA TRP A 106 6.15 -5.21 5.42
C TRP A 106 4.64 -5.33 5.22
N ALA A 107 4.18 -5.25 3.98
CA ALA A 107 2.75 -5.20 3.69
C ALA A 107 2.38 -5.98 2.42
N VAL A 108 1.06 -6.18 2.20
CA VAL A 108 0.46 -6.60 0.94
C VAL A 108 -0.51 -5.51 0.52
N HIS A 109 -0.42 -5.04 -0.73
CA HIS A 109 -1.29 -4.00 -1.27
C HIS A 109 -2.27 -4.57 -2.30
N VAL A 110 -3.53 -4.21 -2.16
CA VAL A 110 -4.57 -4.47 -3.16
C VAL A 110 -5.38 -3.20 -3.33
N ALA A 111 -5.30 -2.57 -4.49
CA ALA A 111 -6.05 -1.36 -4.81
C ALA A 111 -6.92 -1.57 -6.06
N LEU A 112 -8.03 -0.84 -6.14
CA LEU A 112 -8.78 -0.59 -7.36
C LEU A 112 -8.74 0.90 -7.65
N CYS A 113 -8.21 1.24 -8.80
CA CYS A 113 -8.26 2.58 -9.36
C CYS A 113 -9.39 2.65 -10.41
N VAL A 114 -10.15 3.74 -10.35
CA VAL A 114 -11.22 4.06 -11.32
C VAL A 114 -10.87 5.41 -11.93
N ASP A 115 -10.76 5.48 -13.24
CA ASP A 115 -10.35 6.69 -13.96
C ASP A 115 -9.06 7.32 -13.41
N GLY A 116 -8.11 6.47 -13.06
CA GLY A 116 -6.81 6.88 -12.48
C GLY A 116 -6.85 7.34 -11.03
N ARG A 117 -7.98 7.20 -10.32
CA ARG A 117 -8.13 7.55 -8.91
C ARG A 117 -8.19 6.30 -8.05
N PRO A 118 -7.50 6.26 -6.91
CA PRO A 118 -7.49 5.10 -6.02
C PRO A 118 -8.76 5.10 -5.15
N GLU A 119 -9.82 4.45 -5.64
CA GLU A 119 -11.15 4.44 -5.00
C GLU A 119 -11.26 3.38 -3.90
N VAL A 120 -10.62 2.23 -4.11
CA VAL A 120 -10.60 1.14 -3.14
C VAL A 120 -9.17 0.76 -2.82
N GLY A 121 -8.92 0.51 -1.55
CA GLY A 121 -7.61 0.03 -1.10
C GLY A 121 -7.72 -0.88 0.11
N ALA A 122 -6.83 -1.85 0.17
CA ALA A 122 -6.56 -2.65 1.35
C ALA A 122 -5.05 -2.85 1.49
N VAL A 123 -4.57 -2.61 2.69
CA VAL A 123 -3.17 -2.85 3.09
C VAL A 123 -3.19 -3.84 4.24
N ALA A 124 -2.73 -5.06 3.99
CA ALA A 124 -2.49 -6.01 5.05
C ALA A 124 -1.09 -5.78 5.64
N LEU A 125 -1.00 -5.86 6.95
CA LEU A 125 0.24 -5.83 7.74
C LEU A 125 0.34 -7.17 8.49
N PRO A 126 0.75 -8.25 7.80
CA PRO A 126 0.63 -9.59 8.36
C PRO A 126 1.48 -9.79 9.61
N GLY A 127 2.65 -9.13 9.69
CA GLY A 127 3.51 -9.14 10.88
C GLY A 127 2.86 -8.53 12.13
N LEU A 128 1.76 -7.76 11.94
CA LEU A 128 0.97 -7.15 13.02
C LEU A 128 -0.43 -7.78 13.14
N GLY A 129 -0.79 -8.72 12.27
CA GLY A 129 -2.12 -9.34 12.23
C GLY A 129 -3.25 -8.32 11.93
N LYS A 130 -2.96 -7.29 11.11
CA LYS A 130 -3.91 -6.21 10.81
C LYS A 130 -4.16 -6.07 9.31
N VAL A 131 -5.37 -5.67 8.95
CA VAL A 131 -5.74 -5.19 7.62
C VAL A 131 -6.44 -3.85 7.77
N LEU A 132 -5.95 -2.84 7.06
CA LEU A 132 -6.59 -1.53 6.96
C LEU A 132 -7.16 -1.38 5.55
N CYS A 133 -8.39 -0.91 5.43
CA CYS A 133 -9.07 -0.86 4.14
C CYS A 133 -10.09 0.27 4.06
N THR A 134 -10.42 0.68 2.86
CA THR A 134 -11.43 1.70 2.56
C THR A 134 -12.84 1.29 3.00
N GLY A 135 -13.15 -0.02 3.02
CA GLY A 135 -14.48 -0.52 3.38
C GLY A 135 -14.82 -0.41 4.86
N LYS A 136 -13.83 -0.19 5.73
CA LYS A 136 -14.01 -0.06 7.19
C LYS A 136 -13.02 0.97 7.74
N PRO A 137 -13.16 2.25 7.36
CA PRO A 137 -12.31 3.28 7.93
C PRO A 137 -12.61 3.42 9.43
N GLY A 138 -11.56 3.42 10.23
CA GLY A 138 -11.64 3.68 11.67
C GLY A 138 -11.48 5.18 11.97
N GLU A 139 -11.71 5.55 13.22
CA GLU A 139 -11.36 6.87 13.70
C GLU A 139 -9.83 7.00 13.82
N LEU A 140 -9.31 8.16 13.43
CA LEU A 140 -7.89 8.46 13.62
C LEU A 140 -7.61 8.68 15.12
N PRO A 141 -6.54 8.07 15.66
CA PRO A 141 -6.11 8.36 17.03
C PRO A 141 -5.75 9.82 17.24
N GLU A 142 -5.73 10.27 18.48
CA GLU A 142 -5.23 11.60 18.82
C GLU A 142 -3.78 11.78 18.37
N MET A 143 -3.46 12.99 17.89
CA MET A 143 -2.11 13.34 17.50
C MET A 143 -1.19 13.45 18.72
N ALA A 144 0.06 13.07 18.55
CA ALA A 144 1.08 13.33 19.55
C ALA A 144 1.33 14.85 19.70
N ALA A 145 1.72 15.26 20.90
CA ALA A 145 2.06 16.66 21.18
C ALA A 145 3.23 17.16 20.34
N LYS A 146 4.15 16.24 19.97
CA LYS A 146 5.26 16.49 19.05
C LYS A 146 5.03 15.64 17.79
N PRO A 147 5.11 16.21 16.57
CA PRO A 147 4.91 15.45 15.37
C PRO A 147 5.97 14.35 15.20
N ARG A 148 5.55 13.21 14.68
CA ARG A 148 6.42 12.09 14.33
C ARG A 148 6.36 11.90 12.82
N MET A 149 7.53 11.69 12.21
CA MET A 149 7.65 11.46 10.78
C MET A 149 8.26 10.08 10.51
N VAL A 150 7.52 9.22 9.81
CA VAL A 150 8.07 7.94 9.35
C VAL A 150 9.00 8.19 8.17
N VAL A 151 10.17 7.58 8.21
CA VAL A 151 11.21 7.69 7.19
C VAL A 151 11.75 6.30 6.82
N SER A 152 12.35 6.19 5.64
CA SER A 152 13.05 4.96 5.28
C SER A 152 14.18 4.66 6.27
N ARG A 153 14.21 3.45 6.80
CA ARG A 153 15.29 3.02 7.74
C ARG A 153 16.67 2.96 7.09
N THR A 154 16.74 2.81 5.77
CA THR A 154 18.01 2.62 5.05
C THR A 154 18.39 3.80 4.17
N ARG A 155 17.40 4.53 3.64
CA ARG A 155 17.60 5.65 2.72
C ARG A 155 16.54 6.72 2.99
N PRO A 156 16.61 7.43 4.14
CA PRO A 156 15.70 8.54 4.39
C PRO A 156 15.90 9.63 3.34
N ALA A 157 14.80 10.13 2.79
CA ALA A 157 14.82 11.19 1.80
C ALA A 157 15.35 12.50 2.40
N ALA A 158 16.16 13.24 1.65
CA ALA A 158 16.76 14.50 2.15
C ALA A 158 15.68 15.53 2.48
N GLU A 159 14.65 15.64 1.65
CA GLU A 159 13.51 16.53 1.86
C GLU A 159 12.75 16.16 3.14
N ALA A 160 12.53 14.86 3.39
CA ALA A 160 11.88 14.42 4.62
C ALA A 160 12.70 14.79 5.86
N MET A 161 14.01 14.65 5.78
CA MET A 161 14.92 15.03 6.89
C MET A 161 14.87 16.53 7.15
N ALA A 162 14.92 17.36 6.10
CA ALA A 162 14.85 18.82 6.22
C ALA A 162 13.51 19.30 6.78
N VAL A 163 12.40 18.72 6.29
CA VAL A 163 11.05 19.04 6.82
C VAL A 163 10.92 18.59 8.27
N ALA A 164 11.43 17.40 8.63
CA ALA A 164 11.40 16.94 10.01
C ALA A 164 12.16 17.86 10.96
N GLU A 165 13.34 18.36 10.54
CA GLU A 165 14.11 19.36 11.30
C GLU A 165 13.33 20.67 11.47
N ALA A 166 12.75 21.20 10.40
CA ALA A 166 11.96 22.43 10.41
C ALA A 166 10.74 22.36 11.34
N LEU A 167 10.08 21.19 11.38
CA LEU A 167 8.92 20.95 12.26
C LEU A 167 9.31 20.50 13.67
N GLY A 168 10.58 20.23 13.93
CA GLY A 168 11.02 19.59 15.16
C GLY A 168 10.45 18.19 15.34
N ALA A 169 10.14 17.48 14.26
CA ALA A 169 9.52 16.16 14.31
C ALA A 169 10.48 15.08 14.82
N GLU A 170 9.92 14.07 15.49
CA GLU A 170 10.65 12.87 15.84
C GLU A 170 10.67 11.92 14.63
N LEU A 171 11.84 11.37 14.31
CA LEU A 171 11.98 10.42 13.20
C LEU A 171 11.67 8.99 13.66
N VAL A 172 10.84 8.29 12.90
CA VAL A 172 10.49 6.89 13.11
C VAL A 172 10.97 6.06 11.92
N PRO A 173 12.14 5.41 11.97
CA PRO A 173 12.67 4.61 10.89
C PRO A 173 11.86 3.33 10.68
N MET A 174 11.41 3.08 9.43
CA MET A 174 10.58 1.92 9.09
C MET A 174 10.89 1.45 7.65
N GLY A 175 10.70 0.15 7.40
CA GLY A 175 10.71 -0.42 6.05
C GLY A 175 9.37 -0.20 5.33
N SER A 176 9.21 -0.77 4.13
CA SER A 176 7.94 -0.80 3.39
C SER A 176 7.24 0.56 3.23
N ALA A 177 6.71 0.87 2.08
CA ALA A 177 5.93 2.08 1.84
C ALA A 177 4.56 2.00 2.54
N GLY A 178 3.89 0.85 2.42
CA GLY A 178 2.61 0.60 3.07
C GLY A 178 2.70 0.59 4.58
N ALA A 179 3.73 -0.03 5.15
CA ALA A 179 3.93 -0.02 6.60
C ALA A 179 4.06 1.41 7.13
N LYS A 180 4.82 2.30 6.43
CA LYS A 180 4.95 3.73 6.77
C LYS A 180 3.63 4.48 6.64
N ALA A 181 2.93 4.33 5.53
CA ALA A 181 1.63 4.96 5.32
C ALA A 181 0.61 4.51 6.38
N MET A 182 0.56 3.22 6.65
CA MET A 182 -0.34 2.67 7.67
C MET A 182 0.06 3.02 9.10
N ALA A 183 1.31 3.37 9.36
CA ALA A 183 1.72 3.93 10.65
C ALA A 183 1.06 5.30 10.90
N VAL A 184 0.88 6.11 9.85
CA VAL A 184 0.14 7.38 9.95
C VAL A 184 -1.34 7.11 10.24
N VAL A 185 -1.96 6.17 9.54
CA VAL A 185 -3.36 5.77 9.79
C VAL A 185 -3.57 5.24 11.21
N ARG A 186 -2.61 4.51 11.75
CA ARG A 186 -2.65 3.97 13.11
C ARG A 186 -2.27 4.99 14.20
N GLY A 187 -1.91 6.22 13.83
CA GLY A 187 -1.48 7.24 14.78
C GLY A 187 -0.12 6.95 15.45
N GLU A 188 0.71 6.15 14.82
CA GLU A 188 2.10 5.91 15.24
C GLU A 188 3.05 6.98 14.71
N ALA A 189 2.60 7.76 13.71
CA ALA A 189 3.24 8.96 13.18
C ALA A 189 2.17 9.91 12.63
N GLU A 190 2.54 11.15 12.37
CA GLU A 190 1.68 12.17 11.79
C GLU A 190 1.98 12.43 10.31
N ILE A 191 3.21 12.11 9.86
CA ILE A 191 3.69 12.47 8.52
C ILE A 191 4.48 11.31 7.92
N TYR A 192 4.19 11.02 6.64
CA TYR A 192 5.01 10.22 5.74
C TYR A 192 5.29 11.04 4.48
N LEU A 193 6.52 11.50 4.33
CA LEU A 193 7.01 12.19 3.16
C LEU A 193 8.07 11.33 2.49
N HIS A 194 7.89 11.03 1.21
CA HIS A 194 8.82 10.25 0.41
C HIS A 194 9.20 10.98 -0.87
N THR A 195 10.49 11.02 -1.16
CA THR A 195 11.09 11.43 -2.42
C THR A 195 12.13 10.38 -2.83
N GLY A 196 12.49 10.32 -4.09
CA GLY A 196 13.47 9.34 -4.57
C GLY A 196 12.87 8.14 -5.30
N GLY A 197 11.59 8.22 -5.60
CA GLY A 197 10.89 7.31 -6.49
C GLY A 197 10.26 6.10 -5.80
N GLN A 198 9.07 5.81 -6.29
CA GLN A 198 8.24 4.65 -6.02
C GLN A 198 7.61 4.23 -7.34
N TYR A 199 6.82 3.19 -7.31
CA TYR A 199 5.92 2.81 -8.40
C TYR A 199 4.47 2.89 -7.95
N GLU A 200 3.54 2.81 -8.88
CA GLU A 200 2.11 2.91 -8.57
C GLU A 200 1.65 1.90 -7.52
N TRP A 201 2.19 0.68 -7.53
CA TRP A 201 1.83 -0.38 -6.60
C TRP A 201 2.31 -0.14 -5.16
N ASP A 202 3.39 0.66 -4.96
CA ASP A 202 3.86 1.05 -3.62
C ASP A 202 2.85 1.97 -2.89
N SER A 203 1.99 2.70 -3.63
CA SER A 203 1.20 3.78 -3.05
C SER A 203 -0.31 3.73 -3.32
N ALA A 204 -0.79 3.05 -4.37
CA ALA A 204 -2.21 3.07 -4.73
C ALA A 204 -3.12 2.62 -3.57
N ALA A 205 -2.86 1.46 -2.96
CA ALA A 205 -3.63 0.98 -1.82
C ALA A 205 -3.42 1.84 -0.56
N PRO A 206 -2.18 2.18 -0.17
CA PRO A 206 -1.91 3.09 0.95
C PRO A 206 -2.63 4.44 0.84
N VAL A 207 -2.65 5.05 -0.34
CA VAL A 207 -3.31 6.35 -0.58
C VAL A 207 -4.83 6.22 -0.46
N ALA A 208 -5.44 5.21 -1.10
CA ALA A 208 -6.87 4.96 -0.96
C ALA A 208 -7.27 4.81 0.51
N VAL A 209 -6.53 4.01 1.27
CA VAL A 209 -6.79 3.80 2.71
C VAL A 209 -6.62 5.10 3.50
N ALA A 210 -5.55 5.85 3.25
CA ALA A 210 -5.28 7.11 3.94
C ALA A 210 -6.40 8.14 3.72
N LEU A 211 -6.83 8.33 2.46
CA LEU A 211 -7.92 9.22 2.11
C LEU A 211 -9.25 8.81 2.76
N ALA A 212 -9.56 7.51 2.78
CA ALA A 212 -10.78 7.00 3.43
C ALA A 212 -10.80 7.25 4.94
N HIS A 213 -9.63 7.37 5.58
CA HIS A 213 -9.50 7.72 7.00
C HIS A 213 -9.41 9.24 7.25
N GLY A 214 -9.57 10.08 6.23
CA GLY A 214 -9.56 11.54 6.36
C GLY A 214 -8.15 12.15 6.46
N LEU A 215 -7.11 11.41 6.07
CA LEU A 215 -5.76 11.95 5.94
C LEU A 215 -5.61 12.73 4.63
N HIS A 216 -4.61 13.61 4.56
CA HIS A 216 -4.17 14.21 3.32
C HIS A 216 -3.25 13.25 2.56
N ALA A 217 -3.43 13.16 1.23
CA ALA A 217 -2.51 12.46 0.33
C ALA A 217 -2.35 13.23 -0.99
N SER A 218 -1.13 13.55 -1.38
CA SER A 218 -0.79 14.28 -2.60
C SER A 218 0.64 14.00 -3.07
N ARG A 219 1.00 14.56 -4.21
CA ARG A 219 2.39 14.81 -4.57
C ARG A 219 2.98 15.85 -3.61
N ILE A 220 4.29 15.96 -3.55
CA ILE A 220 4.96 16.94 -2.66
C ILE A 220 4.81 18.39 -3.12
N ASP A 221 4.33 18.63 -4.33
CA ASP A 221 3.93 19.94 -4.85
C ASP A 221 2.45 20.26 -4.59
N GLY A 222 1.73 19.36 -3.93
CA GLY A 222 0.30 19.48 -3.65
C GLY A 222 -0.61 18.99 -4.78
N SER A 223 -0.06 18.60 -5.93
CA SER A 223 -0.87 18.07 -7.03
C SER A 223 -1.44 16.67 -6.72
N PRO A 224 -2.56 16.28 -7.38
CA PRO A 224 -3.15 14.98 -7.18
C PRO A 224 -2.23 13.83 -7.60
N LEU A 225 -2.36 12.69 -6.91
CA LEU A 225 -1.78 11.42 -7.31
C LEU A 225 -2.69 10.78 -8.38
N VAL A 226 -2.09 10.41 -9.51
CA VAL A 226 -2.81 9.79 -10.64
C VAL A 226 -2.16 8.45 -10.96
N TYR A 227 -2.98 7.42 -11.06
CA TYR A 227 -2.58 6.03 -11.27
C TYR A 227 -2.99 5.52 -12.65
N ASN A 228 -2.63 4.29 -12.97
CA ASN A 228 -2.85 3.64 -14.26
C ASN A 228 -2.17 4.39 -15.41
N GLN A 229 -0.97 4.91 -15.18
CA GLN A 229 -0.19 5.60 -16.20
C GLN A 229 0.66 4.61 -17.02
N ALA A 230 1.04 4.99 -18.25
CA ALA A 230 1.93 4.19 -19.08
C ALA A 230 3.33 4.03 -18.43
N ASP A 231 3.82 5.10 -17.82
CA ASP A 231 4.97 5.05 -16.91
C ASP A 231 4.44 4.94 -15.49
N THR A 232 4.70 3.81 -14.86
CA THR A 232 4.24 3.52 -13.49
C THR A 232 5.08 4.17 -12.40
N TYR A 233 6.14 4.92 -12.79
CA TYR A 233 7.02 5.59 -11.85
C TYR A 233 6.35 6.78 -11.17
N MET A 234 6.43 6.82 -9.85
CA MET A 234 5.90 7.87 -8.98
C MET A 234 7.08 8.53 -8.24
N PRO A 235 7.49 9.76 -8.58
CA PRO A 235 8.71 10.34 -8.02
C PRO A 235 8.62 10.69 -6.53
N ASP A 236 7.44 10.94 -6.01
CA ASP A 236 7.24 11.39 -4.64
C ASP A 236 5.83 11.15 -4.11
N LEU A 237 5.67 11.27 -2.79
CA LEU A 237 4.43 11.06 -2.07
C LEU A 237 4.44 11.81 -0.74
N LEU A 238 3.33 12.46 -0.41
CA LEU A 238 3.01 12.94 0.93
C LEU A 238 1.72 12.28 1.42
N ILE A 239 1.77 11.62 2.57
CA ILE A 239 0.60 11.22 3.37
C ILE A 239 0.79 11.80 4.76
N CYS A 240 -0.17 12.59 5.24
CA CYS A 240 -0.07 13.16 6.57
C CYS A 240 -1.45 13.44 7.18
N ARG A 241 -1.44 13.73 8.46
CA ARG A 241 -2.60 14.35 9.13
C ARG A 241 -2.93 15.65 8.39
N SER A 242 -4.20 15.90 8.13
CA SER A 242 -4.64 17.06 7.34
C SER A 242 -4.18 18.39 7.95
N GLU A 243 -4.00 18.42 9.27
CA GLU A 243 -3.52 19.57 10.04
C GLU A 243 -2.06 19.95 9.70
N TYR A 244 -1.27 19.01 9.19
CA TYR A 244 0.13 19.25 8.80
C TYR A 244 0.30 19.50 7.30
N ALA A 245 -0.71 19.27 6.47
CA ALA A 245 -0.56 19.28 5.02
C ALA A 245 0.01 20.60 4.48
N GLU A 246 -0.64 21.73 4.83
CA GLU A 246 -0.19 23.06 4.38
C GLU A 246 1.24 23.37 4.83
N THR A 247 1.57 23.07 6.09
CA THR A 247 2.89 23.35 6.65
C THR A 247 3.97 22.51 5.97
N VAL A 248 3.72 21.20 5.76
CA VAL A 248 4.67 20.31 5.10
C VAL A 248 4.91 20.74 3.67
N LEU A 249 3.84 21.03 2.90
CA LEU A 249 3.95 21.49 1.50
C LEU A 249 4.73 22.81 1.41
N ALA A 250 4.50 23.73 2.35
CA ALA A 250 5.22 25.00 2.40
C ALA A 250 6.73 24.81 2.71
N GLU A 251 7.08 23.87 3.61
CA GLU A 251 8.50 23.58 3.89
C GLU A 251 9.17 22.90 2.69
N VAL A 252 8.49 21.94 2.02
CA VAL A 252 9.02 21.32 0.79
C VAL A 252 9.25 22.36 -0.31
N ALA A 253 8.32 23.30 -0.51
CA ALA A 253 8.46 24.34 -1.52
C ALA A 253 9.70 25.22 -1.33
N LYS A 254 10.15 25.44 -0.08
CA LYS A 254 11.40 26.17 0.21
C LYS A 254 12.66 25.41 -0.20
N LEU A 255 12.60 24.07 -0.28
CA LEU A 255 13.75 23.24 -0.66
C LEU A 255 13.90 23.10 -2.17
N THR A 256 12.83 23.38 -2.93
CA THR A 256 12.80 23.25 -4.39
C THR A 256 12.84 24.60 -5.13
N ALA A 257 12.84 25.73 -4.40
CA ALA A 257 12.95 27.09 -4.91
C ALA A 257 14.43 27.48 -5.09
#